data_7ed9c55ba5093c36c7fc2cc6ed370aaf
#
_entry.id   7ed9c55ba5093c36c7fc2cc6ed370aaf
#
_cell.length_a   1.000
_cell.length_b   1.000
_cell.length_c   1.000
_cell.angle_alpha   90.00
_cell.angle_beta   90.00
_cell.angle_gamma   90.00
#
_symmetry.space_group_name_H-M   'P 1'
#
loop_
_entity.id
_entity.type
_entity.pdbx_description
1 polymer ?
#
loop_
_entity_poly.entity_id
_entity_poly.type
_entity_poly.pdbx_seq_one_letter_code
_entity_poly.pdbx_strand_id
1 'polypeptide(L)'
;MIAPLRVAVNLTWCVPGAVGGSEEYLVRQIRGLDDDEIEPTLFVPRGFAVAHPELRERFDCVETRADGTSRPRRVLDESTWLFRRTRDFALVHHGGGTIPARHRTPTLLTIHDLQYRAFPEYFGRRRLAYLRAMMPRSARRATAIAVPTEFVTSTVCDAYDIA
;
A
#
# COMPACT_ATOMS: atom_id res chain seq x y z
N MET A 1 18.44 -19.78 14.73
CA MET A 1 17.89 -18.50 14.27
C MET A 1 16.80 -18.80 13.26
N ILE A 2 15.64 -18.18 13.40
CA ILE A 2 14.54 -18.28 12.43
C ILE A 2 14.90 -17.31 11.29
N ALA A 3 14.74 -17.74 10.04
CA ALA A 3 14.96 -16.84 8.89
C ALA A 3 13.96 -15.65 8.94
N PRO A 4 14.38 -14.44 8.56
CA PRO A 4 13.51 -13.27 8.57
C PRO A 4 12.30 -13.46 7.67
N LEU A 5 11.18 -12.84 8.04
CA LEU A 5 9.94 -12.90 7.29
C LEU A 5 10.06 -12.04 6.03
N ARG A 6 9.99 -12.64 4.85
CA ARG A 6 10.03 -11.91 3.57
C ARG A 6 8.71 -11.19 3.31
N VAL A 7 8.74 -9.86 3.31
CA VAL A 7 7.58 -8.98 3.14
C VAL A 7 7.70 -8.14 1.88
N ALA A 8 6.72 -8.26 0.98
CA ALA A 8 6.62 -7.36 -0.17
C ALA A 8 5.86 -6.10 0.22
N VAL A 9 6.45 -4.92 0.05
CA VAL A 9 5.80 -3.64 0.33
C VAL A 9 5.39 -2.98 -0.98
N ASN A 10 4.08 -2.89 -1.22
CA ASN A 10 3.52 -2.26 -2.43
C ASN A 10 3.41 -0.74 -2.26
N LEU A 11 4.35 -0.03 -2.85
CA LEU A 11 4.39 1.43 -2.96
C LEU A 11 4.17 1.93 -4.39
N THR A 12 3.70 1.09 -5.32
CA THR A 12 3.52 1.45 -6.75
C THR A 12 2.61 2.65 -6.99
N TRP A 13 1.82 3.02 -5.99
CA TRP A 13 0.94 4.19 -5.97
C TRP A 13 1.63 5.47 -5.46
N CYS A 14 2.77 5.33 -4.79
CA CYS A 14 3.47 6.40 -4.09
C CYS A 14 4.34 7.20 -5.07
N VAL A 15 3.72 8.16 -5.77
CA VAL A 15 4.44 9.10 -6.62
C VAL A 15 5.12 10.14 -5.72
N PRO A 16 6.46 10.22 -5.69
CA PRO A 16 7.19 11.08 -4.78
C PRO A 16 6.73 12.54 -4.85
N GLY A 17 6.46 13.15 -3.69
CA GLY A 17 6.01 14.53 -3.56
C GLY A 17 4.57 14.80 -3.99
N ALA A 18 3.84 13.81 -4.53
CA ALA A 18 2.46 14.00 -5.00
C ALA A 18 1.39 13.46 -4.04
N VAL A 19 1.77 12.61 -3.07
CA VAL A 19 0.82 11.93 -2.18
C VAL A 19 0.88 12.41 -0.72
N GLY A 20 1.80 13.30 -0.39
CA GLY A 20 1.83 14.02 0.87
C GLY A 20 2.05 13.13 2.12
N GLY A 21 1.24 13.33 3.16
CA GLY A 21 1.42 12.67 4.46
C GLY A 21 1.43 11.15 4.43
N SER A 22 0.76 10.52 3.48
CA SER A 22 0.76 9.05 3.33
C SER A 22 2.12 8.52 2.89
N GLU A 23 2.86 9.26 2.06
CA GLU A 23 4.23 8.94 1.67
C GLU A 23 5.15 9.00 2.88
N GLU A 24 5.15 10.12 3.59
CA GLU A 24 5.97 10.34 4.78
C GLU A 24 5.70 9.29 5.87
N TYR A 25 4.43 8.97 6.11
CA TYR A 25 4.04 7.96 7.08
C TYR A 25 4.66 6.60 6.76
N LEU A 26 4.54 6.12 5.51
CA LEU A 26 5.07 4.82 5.12
C LEU A 26 6.60 4.80 5.05
N VAL A 27 7.21 5.89 4.57
CA VAL A 27 8.68 6.01 4.56
C VAL A 27 9.23 5.90 5.99
N ARG A 28 8.62 6.58 6.96
CA ARG A 28 9.02 6.49 8.38
C ARG A 28 8.80 5.09 8.95
N GLN A 29 7.67 4.45 8.64
CA GLN A 29 7.42 3.07 9.08
C GLN A 29 8.48 2.11 8.54
N ILE A 30 8.79 2.19 7.24
CA ILE A 30 9.79 1.31 6.61
C ILE A 30 11.18 1.55 7.20
N ARG A 31 11.56 2.80 7.46
CA ARG A 31 12.83 3.13 8.14
C ARG A 31 12.93 2.54 9.55
N GLY A 32 11.82 2.43 10.25
CA GLY A 32 11.74 1.89 11.60
C GLY A 32 11.61 0.37 11.67
N LEU A 33 11.62 -0.36 10.54
CA LEU A 33 11.59 -1.82 10.55
C LEU A 33 12.87 -2.39 11.15
N ASP A 34 12.71 -3.45 11.95
CA ASP A 34 13.81 -4.25 12.47
C ASP A 34 14.19 -5.31 11.42
N ASP A 35 15.41 -5.24 10.92
CA ASP A 35 15.90 -6.10 9.85
C ASP A 35 16.18 -7.54 10.30
N ASP A 36 16.27 -7.78 11.61
CA ASP A 36 16.51 -9.13 12.16
C ASP A 36 15.25 -10.02 12.04
N GLU A 37 14.06 -9.43 12.05
CA GLU A 37 12.79 -10.17 11.98
C GLU A 37 12.12 -10.10 10.59
N ILE A 38 12.33 -9.03 9.85
CA ILE A 38 11.62 -8.74 8.60
C ILE A 38 12.59 -8.39 7.49
N GLU A 39 12.48 -9.08 6.36
CA GLU A 39 13.21 -8.78 5.12
C GLU A 39 12.26 -8.13 4.10
N PRO A 40 12.17 -6.78 4.07
CA PRO A 40 11.28 -6.08 3.16
C PRO A 40 11.88 -5.93 1.77
N THR A 41 11.06 -6.17 0.75
CA THR A 41 11.33 -5.78 -0.64
C THR A 41 10.32 -4.73 -1.07
N LEU A 42 10.79 -3.55 -1.49
CA LEU A 42 9.96 -2.42 -1.85
C LEU A 42 9.61 -2.45 -3.34
N PHE A 43 8.33 -2.57 -3.67
CA PHE A 43 7.83 -2.47 -5.04
C PHE A 43 7.36 -1.04 -5.30
N VAL A 44 8.13 -0.28 -6.06
CA VAL A 44 8.03 1.18 -6.16
C VAL A 44 7.76 1.67 -7.58
N PRO A 45 7.15 2.86 -7.77
CA PRO A 45 7.04 3.46 -9.08
C PRO A 45 8.41 3.96 -9.56
N ARG A 46 8.53 4.17 -10.84
CA ARG A 46 9.74 4.73 -11.45
C ARG A 46 10.10 6.07 -10.80
N GLY A 47 11.37 6.21 -10.42
CA GLY A 47 11.91 7.43 -9.81
C GLY A 47 11.76 7.51 -8.29
N PHE A 48 11.05 6.58 -7.65
CA PHE A 48 10.91 6.55 -6.19
C PHE A 48 12.27 6.40 -5.48
N ALA A 49 13.12 5.49 -5.98
CA ALA A 49 14.44 5.24 -5.40
C ALA A 49 15.40 6.43 -5.51
N VAL A 50 15.15 7.36 -6.45
CA VAL A 50 15.91 8.62 -6.55
C VAL A 50 15.45 9.63 -5.51
N ALA A 51 14.15 9.66 -5.20
CA ALA A 51 13.58 10.56 -4.20
C ALA A 51 13.85 10.09 -2.76
N HIS A 52 14.05 8.78 -2.58
CA HIS A 52 14.30 8.14 -1.27
C HIS A 52 15.56 7.25 -1.33
N PRO A 53 16.75 7.85 -1.51
CA PRO A 53 18.01 7.10 -1.63
C PRO A 53 18.31 6.27 -0.38
N GLU A 54 17.94 6.75 0.80
CA GLU A 54 18.12 6.07 2.07
C GLU A 54 17.35 4.73 2.17
N LEU A 55 16.20 4.62 1.52
CA LEU A 55 15.46 3.35 1.46
C LEU A 55 16.11 2.38 0.47
N ARG A 56 16.61 2.91 -0.64
CA ARG A 56 17.32 2.11 -1.64
C ARG A 56 18.65 1.56 -1.12
N GLU A 57 19.36 2.32 -0.28
CA GLU A 57 20.63 1.87 0.33
C GLU A 57 20.42 0.73 1.33
N ARG A 58 19.25 0.71 2.00
CA ARG A 58 18.96 -0.26 3.06
C ARG A 58 18.15 -1.46 2.59
N PHE A 59 17.26 -1.28 1.60
CA PHE A 59 16.31 -2.31 1.18
C PHE A 59 16.34 -2.56 -0.32
N ASP A 60 15.99 -3.78 -0.71
CA ASP A 60 15.78 -4.14 -2.10
C ASP A 60 14.59 -3.35 -2.68
N CYS A 61 14.85 -2.54 -3.73
CA CYS A 61 13.85 -1.77 -4.45
C CYS A 61 13.62 -2.33 -5.85
N VAL A 62 12.39 -2.76 -6.13
CA VAL A 62 11.98 -3.28 -7.44
C VAL A 62 11.10 -2.24 -8.13
N GLU A 63 11.64 -1.50 -9.07
CA GLU A 63 10.91 -0.48 -9.81
C GLU A 63 9.95 -1.09 -10.85
N THR A 64 8.73 -0.55 -10.90
CA THR A 64 7.82 -0.81 -12.02
C THR A 64 8.23 0.02 -13.24
N ARG A 65 7.70 -0.36 -14.42
CA ARG A 65 7.88 0.46 -15.63
C ARG A 65 7.00 1.72 -15.63
N ALA A 66 5.98 1.76 -14.78
CA ALA A 66 5.05 2.87 -14.63
C ALA A 66 5.57 3.88 -13.61
N ASP A 67 5.28 5.15 -13.85
CA ASP A 67 5.60 6.27 -12.94
C ASP A 67 4.57 6.44 -11.80
N GLY A 68 3.54 5.60 -11.75
CA GLY A 68 2.46 5.64 -10.75
C GLY A 68 1.39 6.69 -11.02
N THR A 69 1.55 7.62 -11.97
CA THR A 69 0.60 8.73 -12.23
C THR A 69 -0.72 8.25 -12.82
N SER A 70 -0.67 7.24 -13.71
CA SER A 70 -1.85 6.64 -14.34
C SER A 70 -2.47 5.55 -13.47
N ARG A 71 -3.60 5.85 -12.81
CA ARG A 71 -4.30 4.87 -11.96
C ARG A 71 -4.72 3.59 -12.70
N PRO A 72 -5.32 3.62 -13.90
CA PRO A 72 -5.69 2.38 -14.60
C PRO A 72 -4.48 1.50 -14.88
N ARG A 73 -3.36 2.08 -15.32
CA ARG A 73 -2.12 1.36 -15.58
C ARG A 73 -1.54 0.76 -14.29
N ARG A 74 -1.53 1.53 -13.20
CA ARG A 74 -1.12 1.04 -11.90
C ARG A 74 -1.95 -0.15 -11.44
N VAL A 75 -3.28 -0.06 -11.48
CA VAL A 75 -4.18 -1.17 -11.10
C VAL A 75 -3.94 -2.42 -11.93
N LEU A 76 -3.66 -2.25 -13.23
CA LEU A 76 -3.28 -3.35 -14.11
C LEU A 76 -1.93 -3.96 -13.70
N ASP A 77 -0.92 -3.13 -13.46
CA ASP A 77 0.42 -3.57 -13.04
C ASP A 77 0.35 -4.30 -11.68
N GLU A 78 -0.39 -3.77 -10.72
CA GLU A 78 -0.61 -4.42 -9.41
C GLU A 78 -1.29 -5.79 -9.57
N SER A 79 -2.28 -5.89 -10.45
CA SER A 79 -3.07 -7.12 -10.67
C SER A 79 -2.35 -8.18 -11.53
N THR A 80 -1.27 -7.81 -12.21
CA THR A 80 -0.54 -8.70 -13.14
C THR A 80 0.92 -8.85 -12.77
N TRP A 81 1.69 -7.78 -12.83
CA TRP A 81 3.13 -7.79 -12.60
C TRP A 81 3.46 -8.00 -11.12
N LEU A 82 2.87 -7.20 -10.21
CA LEU A 82 3.08 -7.34 -8.78
C LEU A 82 2.58 -8.71 -8.29
N PHE A 83 1.38 -9.11 -8.69
CA PHE A 83 0.80 -10.42 -8.35
C PHE A 83 1.74 -11.60 -8.67
N ARG A 84 2.47 -11.55 -9.79
CA ARG A 84 3.41 -12.61 -10.16
C ARG A 84 4.68 -12.59 -9.32
N ARG A 85 5.14 -11.40 -8.94
CA ARG A 85 6.41 -11.22 -8.22
C ARG A 85 6.30 -11.43 -6.72
N THR A 86 5.08 -11.35 -6.17
CA THR A 86 4.86 -11.47 -4.73
C THR A 86 4.41 -12.87 -4.28
N ARG A 87 4.44 -13.87 -5.16
CA ARG A 87 3.96 -15.24 -4.85
C ARG A 87 4.73 -15.95 -3.75
N ASP A 88 6.03 -15.70 -3.68
CA ASP A 88 6.96 -16.38 -2.78
C ASP A 88 7.26 -15.55 -1.52
N PHE A 89 6.50 -14.46 -1.31
CA PHE A 89 6.54 -13.66 -0.10
C PHE A 89 5.56 -14.21 0.93
N ALA A 90 5.92 -14.09 2.21
CA ALA A 90 5.06 -14.50 3.30
C ALA A 90 3.87 -13.53 3.50
N LEU A 91 4.09 -12.24 3.19
CA LEU A 91 3.11 -11.17 3.34
C LEU A 91 3.28 -10.13 2.23
N VAL A 92 2.17 -9.53 1.79
CA VAL A 92 2.19 -8.32 0.95
C VAL A 92 1.54 -7.16 1.71
N HIS A 93 2.30 -6.11 1.96
CA HIS A 93 1.80 -4.88 2.56
C HIS A 93 1.35 -3.90 1.47
N HIS A 94 0.07 -3.60 1.40
CA HIS A 94 -0.52 -2.62 0.49
C HIS A 94 -0.71 -1.27 1.19
N GLY A 95 0.20 -0.31 0.96
CA GLY A 95 0.20 0.99 1.61
C GLY A 95 -0.81 2.01 1.04
N GLY A 96 -1.45 1.73 -0.11
CA GLY A 96 -2.29 2.68 -0.85
C GLY A 96 -3.79 2.60 -0.60
N GLY A 97 -4.24 1.96 0.48
CA GLY A 97 -5.65 1.86 0.87
C GLY A 97 -6.49 0.88 0.05
N THR A 98 -5.93 0.23 -0.96
CA THR A 98 -6.64 -0.77 -1.78
C THR A 98 -5.77 -1.99 -2.08
N ILE A 99 -6.42 -3.16 -2.17
CA ILE A 99 -5.79 -4.42 -2.56
C ILE A 99 -6.14 -4.71 -4.03
N PRO A 100 -5.17 -5.17 -4.85
CA PRO A 100 -5.43 -5.60 -6.21
C PRO A 100 -6.51 -6.68 -6.30
N ALA A 101 -7.20 -6.76 -7.44
CA ALA A 101 -8.24 -7.77 -7.66
C ALA A 101 -7.70 -9.20 -7.53
N ARG A 102 -6.46 -9.42 -7.94
CA ARG A 102 -5.74 -10.68 -7.80
C ARG A 102 -4.69 -10.59 -6.69
N HIS A 103 -4.84 -11.41 -5.66
CA HIS A 103 -3.84 -11.66 -4.63
C HIS A 103 -4.02 -13.10 -4.11
N ARG A 104 -2.95 -13.73 -3.66
CA ARG A 104 -2.95 -15.07 -3.04
C ARG A 104 -2.21 -15.08 -1.73
N THR A 105 -1.20 -14.24 -1.62
CA THR A 105 -0.38 -14.06 -0.42
C THR A 105 -1.19 -13.33 0.65
N PRO A 106 -1.04 -13.64 1.93
CA PRO A 106 -1.61 -12.85 3.03
C PRO A 106 -1.34 -11.36 2.85
N THR A 107 -2.29 -10.51 3.22
CA THR A 107 -2.20 -9.07 2.96
C THR A 107 -2.34 -8.24 4.22
N LEU A 108 -1.42 -7.30 4.42
CA LEU A 108 -1.56 -6.16 5.32
C LEU A 108 -2.02 -4.95 4.49
N LEU A 109 -3.11 -4.32 4.88
CA LEU A 109 -3.64 -3.13 4.21
C LEU A 109 -3.50 -1.91 5.11
N THR A 110 -2.76 -0.87 4.68
CA THR A 110 -2.81 0.41 5.38
C THR A 110 -3.95 1.27 4.86
N ILE A 111 -4.83 1.71 5.76
CA ILE A 111 -5.88 2.69 5.49
C ILE A 111 -5.53 3.96 6.26
N HIS A 112 -5.13 5.01 5.54
CA HIS A 112 -4.71 6.28 6.15
C HIS A 112 -5.89 7.08 6.70
N ASP A 113 -7.00 7.10 5.96
CA ASP A 113 -8.24 7.80 6.31
C ASP A 113 -9.42 7.30 5.46
N LEU A 114 -10.62 7.79 5.78
CA LEU A 114 -11.82 7.63 4.98
C LEU A 114 -12.36 8.99 4.49
N GLN A 115 -11.47 9.93 4.18
CA GLN A 115 -11.81 11.30 3.75
C GLN A 115 -12.79 11.32 2.57
N TYR A 116 -12.69 10.35 1.65
CA TYR A 116 -13.60 10.23 0.52
C TYR A 116 -15.08 9.97 0.92
N ARG A 117 -15.32 9.50 2.13
CA ARG A 117 -16.69 9.34 2.67
C ARG A 117 -17.17 10.60 3.37
N ALA A 118 -16.30 11.23 4.18
CA ALA A 118 -16.62 12.43 4.93
C ALA A 118 -16.73 13.67 4.04
N PHE A 119 -15.87 13.79 3.04
CA PHE A 119 -15.76 14.97 2.16
C PHE A 119 -15.69 14.55 0.69
N PRO A 120 -16.75 13.93 0.15
CA PRO A 120 -16.76 13.41 -1.22
C PRO A 120 -16.55 14.49 -2.29
N GLU A 121 -16.88 15.74 -1.99
CA GLU A 121 -16.71 16.90 -2.88
C GLU A 121 -15.26 17.22 -3.23
N TYR A 122 -14.29 16.76 -2.41
CA TYR A 122 -12.86 16.95 -2.68
C TYR A 122 -12.30 15.91 -3.68
N PHE A 123 -13.16 14.97 -4.11
CA PHE A 123 -12.74 13.89 -5.00
C PHE A 123 -13.44 13.98 -6.35
N GLY A 124 -12.68 13.92 -7.43
CA GLY A 124 -13.25 13.81 -8.77
C GLY A 124 -14.13 12.55 -8.90
N ARG A 125 -15.22 12.62 -9.65
CA ARG A 125 -16.26 11.58 -9.77
C ARG A 125 -15.71 10.17 -10.02
N ARG A 126 -14.73 10.04 -10.92
CA ARG A 126 -14.10 8.73 -11.25
C ARG A 126 -13.29 8.17 -10.07
N ARG A 127 -12.55 9.04 -9.37
CA ARG A 127 -11.78 8.65 -8.18
C ARG A 127 -12.71 8.23 -7.06
N LEU A 128 -13.76 8.98 -6.81
CA LEU A 128 -14.76 8.71 -5.78
C LEU A 128 -15.47 7.36 -6.03
N ALA A 129 -15.92 7.11 -7.26
CA ALA A 129 -16.54 5.83 -7.65
C ALA A 129 -15.59 4.64 -7.42
N TYR A 130 -14.32 4.79 -7.81
CA TYR A 130 -13.29 3.77 -7.56
C TYR A 130 -13.09 3.50 -6.06
N LEU A 131 -12.92 4.54 -5.24
CA LEU A 131 -12.72 4.39 -3.80
C LEU A 131 -13.93 3.76 -3.11
N ARG A 132 -15.15 4.18 -3.45
CA ARG A 132 -16.39 3.61 -2.93
C ARG A 132 -16.55 2.13 -3.24
N ALA A 133 -16.08 1.67 -4.39
CA ALA A 133 -16.13 0.27 -4.78
C ALA A 133 -14.98 -0.55 -4.17
N MET A 134 -13.76 -0.01 -4.18
CA MET A 134 -12.56 -0.80 -3.89
C MET A 134 -12.14 -0.79 -2.43
N MET A 135 -12.34 0.30 -1.69
CA MET A 135 -11.94 0.37 -0.28
C MET A 135 -12.70 -0.64 0.61
N PRO A 136 -14.05 -0.72 0.57
CA PRO A 136 -14.78 -1.72 1.37
C PRO A 136 -14.41 -3.16 1.00
N ARG A 137 -14.23 -3.42 -0.30
CA ARG A 137 -13.80 -4.73 -0.79
C ARG A 137 -12.40 -5.09 -0.28
N SER A 138 -11.48 -4.14 -0.29
CA SER A 138 -10.11 -4.35 0.16
C SER A 138 -10.05 -4.59 1.66
N ALA A 139 -10.79 -3.80 2.45
CA ALA A 139 -10.86 -3.96 3.91
C ALA A 139 -11.36 -5.36 4.30
N ARG A 140 -12.43 -5.86 3.67
CA ARG A 140 -12.96 -7.21 3.95
C ARG A 140 -12.07 -8.36 3.48
N ARG A 141 -11.12 -8.11 2.59
CA ARG A 141 -10.23 -9.13 2.03
C ARG A 141 -8.83 -9.10 2.61
N ALA A 142 -8.49 -8.04 3.34
CA ALA A 142 -7.21 -7.94 4.04
C ALA A 142 -7.13 -9.01 5.14
N THR A 143 -5.95 -9.58 5.30
CA THR A 143 -5.65 -10.47 6.43
C THR A 143 -5.52 -9.66 7.73
N ALA A 144 -4.94 -8.45 7.62
CA ALA A 144 -4.86 -7.47 8.69
C ALA A 144 -4.94 -6.06 8.11
N ILE A 145 -5.40 -5.10 8.92
CA ILE A 145 -5.47 -3.69 8.56
C ILE A 145 -4.62 -2.89 9.53
N ALA A 146 -3.75 -2.03 9.01
CA ALA A 146 -3.03 -1.02 9.76
C ALA A 146 -3.65 0.35 9.53
N VAL A 147 -3.75 1.13 10.59
CA VAL A 147 -4.27 2.50 10.57
C VAL A 147 -3.38 3.41 11.44
N PRO A 148 -3.29 4.71 11.14
CA PRO A 148 -2.36 5.61 11.85
C PRO A 148 -2.82 6.00 13.26
N THR A 149 -4.11 5.91 13.57
CA THR A 149 -4.68 6.38 14.85
C THR A 149 -5.90 5.57 15.27
N GLU A 150 -6.22 5.57 16.56
CA GLU A 150 -7.46 4.97 17.10
C GLU A 150 -8.73 5.58 16.48
N PHE A 151 -8.70 6.88 16.18
CA PHE A 151 -9.79 7.54 15.47
C PHE A 151 -10.06 6.92 14.09
N VAL A 152 -8.98 6.62 13.33
CA VAL A 152 -9.14 5.94 12.03
C VAL A 152 -9.59 4.49 12.24
N THR A 153 -9.15 3.80 13.31
CA THR A 153 -9.63 2.46 13.65
C THR A 153 -11.15 2.44 13.80
N SER A 154 -11.70 3.25 14.69
CA SER A 154 -13.15 3.30 14.91
C SER A 154 -13.90 3.65 13.63
N THR A 155 -13.41 4.66 12.87
CA THR A 155 -14.02 5.06 11.61
C THR A 155 -14.04 3.94 10.56
N VAL A 156 -12.98 3.14 10.48
CA VAL A 156 -12.86 2.02 9.52
C VAL A 156 -13.75 0.86 9.95
N CYS A 157 -13.74 0.50 11.25
CA CYS A 157 -14.61 -0.55 11.80
C CYS A 157 -16.09 -0.23 11.56
N ASP A 158 -16.53 0.99 11.90
CA ASP A 158 -17.91 1.44 11.71
C ASP A 158 -18.31 1.49 10.21
N ALA A 159 -17.37 1.96 9.36
CA ALA A 159 -17.67 2.13 7.95
C ALA A 159 -17.80 0.84 7.16
N TYR A 160 -17.09 -0.22 7.58
CA TYR A 160 -16.98 -1.46 6.81
C TYR A 160 -17.52 -2.70 7.55
N ASP A 161 -18.01 -2.52 8.78
CA ASP A 161 -18.52 -3.60 9.63
C ASP A 161 -17.49 -4.72 9.79
N ILE A 162 -16.29 -4.34 10.27
CA ILE A 162 -15.16 -5.24 10.56
C ILE A 162 -14.67 -5.02 11.99
N ALA A 163 -14.15 -6.10 12.59
CA ALA A 163 -13.59 -6.08 13.96
C ALA A 163 -12.09 -5.75 13.94
#